data_4b0d66b2ec4dd23236298d0e772c1a4b
#
_entry.id   4b0d66b2ec4dd23236298d0e772c1a4b
#
_cell.length_a   1.000
_cell.length_b   1.000
_cell.length_c   1.000
_cell.angle_alpha   90.00
_cell.angle_beta   90.00
_cell.angle_gamma   90.00
#
_symmetry.space_group_name_H-M   'P 1'
#
loop_
_entity.id
_entity.type
_entity.pdbx_description
1 polymer ?
#
loop_
_entity_poly.entity_id
_entity_poly.type
_entity_poly.pdbx_seq_one_letter_code
_entity_poly.pdbx_strand_id
1 'polypeptide(L)'
;MKIGFDNDKYLKTQSARIRERISQFGGKLYLEFGGKLFDDFHASRVLPGFHPDSKITMLKELRDQAEIVIVINASDIEKNKVRGDLGITYDMDLLRLVDAFTNNGLMVGSVVLTRFAEQPSAIAYEKKLKALGLKVYRHYPIDGYPSNIPMIVSEEGFGKNDFIETTRPLVVITAPGPGSGKMATCLSQLYHENKRGVKAGYAKFETFPVWNIPLNHPVNLAYEAATADLDDVNMIDPFHLEAYGETCINYNRDVEVFPVLNAMFESISGSSPYKSPTDMGVNMVGLCISDDAACAEASKQEIIRRYYQAMCEKRKGNGTDAAIRKIELLMKKCNITASNRPAVMAANVKAESTGSPAAAMQMQDGTILTGKTSTLLGASSALLLNALKYLAGIDDSVELLSPLIIAPIMDMKQNHLGGDKESLLHLNEILIALSIASVSDENAAKAMEQLDNLRGLEAHSSVILAQIDESVFKKLGINLTCEPKYEGKKLYRK
;
A
#
# COMPACT_ATOMS: atom_id res chain seq x y z
N MET A 1 -11.50 -16.27 -7.43
CA MET A 1 -12.24 -14.99 -7.25
C MET A 1 -12.67 -14.50 -8.63
N LYS A 2 -13.92 -14.04 -8.80
CA LYS A 2 -14.41 -13.50 -10.07
C LYS A 2 -13.68 -12.18 -10.38
N ILE A 3 -13.22 -12.02 -11.63
CA ILE A 3 -12.57 -10.78 -12.09
C ILE A 3 -13.63 -9.69 -12.19
N GLY A 4 -13.39 -8.53 -11.62
CA GLY A 4 -14.28 -7.37 -11.61
C GLY A 4 -13.66 -6.09 -12.18
N PHE A 5 -12.39 -6.15 -12.58
CA PHE A 5 -11.65 -4.98 -13.07
C PHE A 5 -10.83 -5.30 -14.32
N ASP A 6 -10.94 -4.46 -15.32
CA ASP A 6 -10.18 -4.56 -16.58
C ASP A 6 -8.88 -3.75 -16.47
N ASN A 7 -7.79 -4.45 -16.13
CA ASN A 7 -6.49 -3.84 -15.93
C ASN A 7 -5.86 -3.29 -17.21
N ASP A 8 -6.07 -3.94 -18.35
CA ASP A 8 -5.51 -3.51 -19.63
C ASP A 8 -6.17 -2.22 -20.10
N LYS A 9 -7.50 -2.12 -19.94
CA LYS A 9 -8.25 -0.89 -20.19
C LYS A 9 -7.77 0.22 -19.26
N TYR A 10 -7.53 -0.07 -17.98
CA TYR A 10 -7.01 0.91 -17.02
C TYR A 10 -5.66 1.46 -17.45
N LEU A 11 -4.69 0.63 -17.79
CA LEU A 11 -3.38 1.07 -18.25
C LEU A 11 -3.50 2.02 -19.45
N LYS A 12 -4.30 1.66 -20.44
CA LYS A 12 -4.52 2.46 -21.66
C LYS A 12 -5.20 3.81 -21.36
N THR A 13 -6.31 3.79 -20.61
CA THR A 13 -7.09 5.01 -20.35
C THR A 13 -6.37 5.98 -19.42
N GLN A 14 -5.70 5.46 -18.39
CA GLN A 14 -4.92 6.28 -17.46
C GLN A 14 -3.71 6.92 -18.15
N SER A 15 -2.95 6.15 -18.96
CA SER A 15 -1.83 6.68 -19.75
C SER A 15 -2.30 7.73 -20.77
N ALA A 16 -3.42 7.49 -21.44
CA ALA A 16 -4.00 8.46 -22.39
C ALA A 16 -4.37 9.76 -21.69
N ARG A 17 -4.99 9.70 -20.51
CA ARG A 17 -5.38 10.88 -19.74
C ARG A 17 -4.17 11.70 -19.27
N ILE A 18 -3.06 11.02 -18.90
CA ILE A 18 -1.81 11.71 -18.55
C ILE A 18 -1.24 12.45 -19.77
N ARG A 19 -1.21 11.82 -20.96
CA ARG A 19 -0.74 12.48 -22.20
C ARG A 19 -1.61 13.68 -22.58
N GLU A 20 -2.91 13.57 -22.40
CA GLU A 20 -3.85 14.69 -22.62
C GLU A 20 -3.52 15.86 -21.69
N ARG A 21 -3.27 15.59 -20.38
CA ARG A 21 -2.86 16.62 -19.42
C ARG A 21 -1.53 17.28 -19.80
N ILE A 22 -0.53 16.54 -20.27
CA ILE A 22 0.73 17.10 -20.76
C ILE A 22 0.45 18.10 -21.89
N SER A 23 -0.39 17.71 -22.87
CA SER A 23 -0.75 18.56 -23.99
C SER A 23 -1.53 19.81 -23.58
N GLN A 24 -2.47 19.66 -22.64
CA GLN A 24 -3.29 20.74 -22.08
C GLN A 24 -2.43 21.87 -21.48
N PHE A 25 -1.31 21.51 -20.85
CA PHE A 25 -0.42 22.43 -20.16
C PHE A 25 0.82 22.83 -20.98
N GLY A 26 0.73 22.78 -22.30
CA GLY A 26 1.80 23.28 -23.18
C GLY A 26 3.02 22.37 -23.26
N GLY A 27 2.88 21.10 -22.92
CA GLY A 27 3.93 20.08 -23.07
C GLY A 27 4.73 19.78 -21.81
N LYS A 28 4.36 20.33 -20.62
CA LYS A 28 5.02 20.00 -19.35
C LYS A 28 4.02 19.78 -18.22
N LEU A 29 4.16 18.66 -17.51
CA LEU A 29 3.28 18.26 -16.42
C LEU A 29 4.07 17.79 -15.20
N TYR A 30 3.83 18.41 -14.06
CA TYR A 30 4.26 17.92 -12.75
C TYR A 30 3.15 17.03 -12.18
N LEU A 31 3.40 15.73 -12.15
CA LEU A 31 2.45 14.72 -11.70
C LEU A 31 2.80 14.29 -10.27
N GLU A 32 2.01 14.76 -9.30
CA GLU A 32 2.11 14.27 -7.94
C GLU A 32 1.60 12.83 -7.88
N PHE A 33 2.46 11.91 -7.50
CA PHE A 33 2.07 10.51 -7.39
C PHE A 33 1.69 10.19 -5.94
N GLY A 34 0.40 10.01 -5.71
CA GLY A 34 -0.16 9.58 -4.44
C GLY A 34 -0.16 8.06 -4.30
N GLY A 35 -0.05 7.59 -3.06
CA GLY A 35 -0.11 6.16 -2.74
C GLY A 35 1.12 5.35 -3.16
N LYS A 36 0.97 4.03 -3.19
CA LYS A 36 2.05 3.09 -3.51
C LYS A 36 2.19 2.94 -5.02
N LEU A 37 3.41 3.13 -5.53
CA LEU A 37 3.78 2.87 -6.92
C LEU A 37 4.04 1.39 -7.19
N PHE A 38 4.61 0.72 -6.20
CA PHE A 38 4.88 -0.71 -6.19
C PHE A 38 3.99 -1.39 -5.16
N ASP A 39 3.62 -2.62 -5.39
CA ASP A 39 2.89 -3.46 -4.44
C ASP A 39 1.58 -2.83 -3.93
N ASP A 40 0.75 -2.28 -4.84
CA ASP A 40 -0.56 -1.73 -4.47
C ASP A 40 -1.56 -2.84 -4.17
N PHE A 41 -1.31 -3.55 -3.07
CA PHE A 41 -2.16 -4.66 -2.63
C PHE A 41 -3.55 -4.21 -2.17
N HIS A 42 -3.74 -2.93 -1.78
CA HIS A 42 -5.07 -2.45 -1.45
C HIS A 42 -5.95 -2.43 -2.71
N ALA A 43 -5.46 -1.80 -3.78
CA ALA A 43 -6.19 -1.75 -5.05
C ALA A 43 -6.49 -3.15 -5.59
N SER A 44 -5.52 -4.07 -5.56
CA SER A 44 -5.72 -5.44 -6.06
C SER A 44 -6.72 -6.26 -5.22
N ARG A 45 -6.90 -5.93 -3.93
CA ARG A 45 -7.90 -6.61 -3.07
C ARG A 45 -9.32 -6.08 -3.27
N VAL A 46 -9.49 -4.78 -3.54
CA VAL A 46 -10.82 -4.18 -3.71
C VAL A 46 -11.31 -4.17 -5.17
N LEU A 47 -10.38 -4.33 -6.12
CA LEU A 47 -10.62 -4.36 -7.55
C LEU A 47 -10.05 -5.68 -8.12
N PRO A 48 -10.76 -6.82 -8.01
CA PRO A 48 -10.27 -8.11 -8.52
C PRO A 48 -9.97 -8.04 -10.02
N GLY A 49 -8.70 -8.26 -10.38
CA GLY A 49 -8.17 -8.05 -11.74
C GLY A 49 -7.16 -6.89 -11.82
N PHE A 50 -7.13 -5.98 -10.85
CA PHE A 50 -6.09 -4.96 -10.76
C PHE A 50 -4.76 -5.60 -10.35
N HIS A 51 -3.72 -5.41 -11.15
CA HIS A 51 -2.39 -5.91 -10.83
C HIS A 51 -1.68 -4.96 -9.85
N PRO A 52 -1.04 -5.47 -8.76
CA PRO A 52 -0.34 -4.63 -7.79
C PRO A 52 0.69 -3.68 -8.40
N ASP A 53 1.29 -4.07 -9.53
CA ASP A 53 2.31 -3.32 -10.26
C ASP A 53 1.76 -2.49 -11.43
N SER A 54 0.44 -2.32 -11.54
CA SER A 54 -0.19 -1.58 -12.65
C SER A 54 0.37 -0.16 -12.80
N LYS A 55 0.61 0.52 -11.69
CA LYS A 55 1.12 1.90 -11.70
C LYS A 55 2.54 2.00 -12.27
N ILE A 56 3.42 1.08 -11.89
CA ILE A 56 4.78 1.06 -12.44
C ILE A 56 4.78 0.60 -13.89
N THR A 57 3.92 -0.36 -14.26
CA THR A 57 3.75 -0.80 -15.64
C THR A 57 3.29 0.35 -16.54
N MET A 58 2.33 1.15 -16.09
CA MET A 58 1.89 2.36 -16.79
C MET A 58 3.03 3.38 -16.97
N LEU A 59 3.83 3.63 -15.92
CA LEU A 59 4.98 4.53 -16.04
C LEU A 59 6.05 4.01 -17.00
N LYS A 60 6.22 2.68 -17.11
CA LYS A 60 7.11 2.07 -18.11
C LYS A 60 6.67 2.35 -19.54
N GLU A 61 5.35 2.41 -19.81
CA GLU A 61 4.82 2.82 -21.12
C GLU A 61 5.09 4.31 -21.43
N LEU A 62 5.29 5.13 -20.40
CA LEU A 62 5.59 6.57 -20.51
C LEU A 62 7.09 6.87 -20.32
N ARG A 63 7.96 5.85 -20.22
CA ARG A 63 9.36 5.98 -19.79
C ARG A 63 10.16 7.03 -20.59
N ASP A 64 9.91 7.14 -21.91
CA ASP A 64 10.64 8.07 -22.76
C ASP A 64 10.23 9.54 -22.53
N GLN A 65 9.07 9.77 -21.92
CA GLN A 65 8.52 11.07 -21.59
C GLN A 65 8.59 11.38 -20.08
N ALA A 66 8.83 10.38 -19.23
CA ALA A 66 8.76 10.51 -17.78
C ALA A 66 10.14 10.62 -17.14
N GLU A 67 10.26 11.53 -16.20
CA GLU A 67 11.40 11.73 -15.29
C GLU A 67 10.90 11.68 -13.86
N ILE A 68 11.56 10.89 -13.02
CA ILE A 68 11.17 10.69 -11.62
C ILE A 68 11.96 11.64 -10.72
N VAL A 69 11.27 12.36 -9.87
CA VAL A 69 11.84 13.16 -8.79
C VAL A 69 11.35 12.59 -7.46
N ILE A 70 12.25 12.19 -6.59
CA ILE A 70 11.90 11.60 -5.30
C ILE A 70 12.06 12.65 -4.21
N VAL A 71 11.00 12.93 -3.46
CA VAL A 71 11.04 13.92 -2.38
C VAL A 71 11.06 13.23 -1.02
N ILE A 72 11.83 13.77 -0.08
CA ILE A 72 11.90 13.29 1.30
C ILE A 72 11.99 14.46 2.27
N ASN A 73 11.26 14.38 3.38
CA ASN A 73 11.29 15.41 4.41
C ASN A 73 12.55 15.27 5.27
N ALA A 74 13.33 16.34 5.38
CA ALA A 74 14.54 16.38 6.20
C ALA A 74 14.29 16.03 7.68
N SER A 75 13.12 16.40 8.22
CA SER A 75 12.74 16.02 9.59
C SER A 75 12.42 14.53 9.74
N ASP A 76 11.98 13.85 8.68
CA ASP A 76 11.74 12.40 8.72
C ASP A 76 13.06 11.62 8.70
N ILE A 77 14.11 12.15 8.03
CA ILE A 77 15.47 11.63 8.07
C ILE A 77 16.04 11.79 9.50
N GLU A 78 15.93 12.98 10.07
CA GLU A 78 16.43 13.28 11.42
C GLU A 78 15.80 12.38 12.49
N LYS A 79 14.52 12.07 12.36
CA LYS A 79 13.78 11.20 13.28
C LYS A 79 13.93 9.70 13.00
N ASN A 80 14.68 9.30 11.99
CA ASN A 80 14.78 7.91 11.52
C ASN A 80 13.37 7.29 11.31
N LYS A 81 12.47 8.03 10.69
CA LYS A 81 11.08 7.59 10.52
C LYS A 81 11.02 6.30 9.73
N VAL A 82 10.37 5.30 10.31
CA VAL A 82 10.27 3.96 9.73
C VAL A 82 8.98 3.83 8.91
N ARG A 83 9.10 3.17 7.78
CA ARG A 83 7.97 2.76 6.95
C ARG A 83 7.40 1.45 7.50
N GLY A 84 6.20 1.52 8.10
CA GLY A 84 5.62 0.42 8.88
C GLY A 84 5.35 -0.87 8.09
N ASP A 85 5.11 -0.78 6.77
CA ASP A 85 4.85 -1.96 5.92
C ASP A 85 6.13 -2.69 5.46
N LEU A 86 7.29 -2.02 5.49
CA LEU A 86 8.59 -2.57 5.10
C LEU A 86 9.58 -2.72 6.26
N GLY A 87 9.35 -2.02 7.38
CA GLY A 87 10.25 -2.03 8.52
C GLY A 87 11.60 -1.35 8.29
N ILE A 88 11.74 -0.53 7.25
CA ILE A 88 12.95 0.23 6.91
C ILE A 88 12.71 1.74 7.06
N THR A 89 13.77 2.50 7.28
CA THR A 89 13.68 3.96 7.38
C THR A 89 13.38 4.62 6.04
N TYR A 90 12.82 5.84 6.04
CA TYR A 90 12.45 6.55 4.80
C TYR A 90 13.65 6.85 3.92
N ASP A 91 14.81 7.14 4.48
CA ASP A 91 16.05 7.34 3.74
C ASP A 91 16.52 6.04 3.05
N MET A 92 16.40 4.89 3.71
CA MET A 92 16.67 3.59 3.10
C MET A 92 15.63 3.24 2.03
N ASP A 93 14.35 3.55 2.26
CA ASP A 93 13.30 3.33 1.27
C ASP A 93 13.49 4.22 0.03
N LEU A 94 14.01 5.45 0.18
CA LEU A 94 14.36 6.29 -0.97
C LEU A 94 15.40 5.60 -1.86
N LEU A 95 16.46 5.03 -1.29
CA LEU A 95 17.47 4.30 -2.07
C LEU A 95 16.87 3.07 -2.76
N ARG A 96 16.01 2.31 -2.05
CA ARG A 96 15.25 1.20 -2.64
C ARG A 96 14.38 1.66 -3.81
N LEU A 97 13.73 2.83 -3.71
CA LEU A 97 12.92 3.40 -4.79
C LEU A 97 13.79 3.80 -5.99
N VAL A 98 14.97 4.40 -5.77
CA VAL A 98 15.93 4.71 -6.85
C VAL A 98 16.28 3.44 -7.62
N ASP A 99 16.69 2.38 -6.91
CA ASP A 99 17.02 1.10 -7.52
C ASP A 99 15.81 0.49 -8.25
N ALA A 100 14.64 0.52 -7.63
CA ALA A 100 13.43 -0.04 -8.22
C ALA A 100 13.02 0.68 -9.51
N PHE A 101 13.09 2.01 -9.57
CA PHE A 101 12.81 2.77 -10.78
C PHE A 101 13.84 2.50 -11.86
N THR A 102 15.13 2.54 -11.52
CA THR A 102 16.23 2.30 -12.46
C THR A 102 16.16 0.90 -13.05
N ASN A 103 15.91 -0.12 -12.25
CA ASN A 103 15.75 -1.51 -12.70
C ASN A 103 14.52 -1.70 -13.61
N ASN A 104 13.53 -0.81 -13.53
CA ASN A 104 12.37 -0.78 -14.43
C ASN A 104 12.60 0.13 -15.68
N GLY A 105 13.80 0.63 -15.89
CA GLY A 105 14.17 1.47 -17.04
C GLY A 105 13.59 2.88 -16.99
N LEU A 106 13.24 3.37 -15.79
CA LEU A 106 12.77 4.74 -15.58
C LEU A 106 13.92 5.64 -15.16
N MET A 107 13.95 6.84 -15.71
CA MET A 107 14.95 7.86 -15.38
C MET A 107 14.64 8.48 -14.02
N VAL A 108 15.53 8.31 -13.05
CA VAL A 108 15.51 9.08 -11.80
C VAL A 108 16.36 10.33 -12.01
N GLY A 109 15.71 11.48 -12.13
CA GLY A 109 16.38 12.75 -12.42
C GLY A 109 17.05 13.34 -11.19
N SER A 110 16.36 13.35 -10.05
CA SER A 110 16.87 14.01 -8.85
C SER A 110 16.13 13.60 -7.58
N VAL A 111 16.70 14.01 -6.44
CA VAL A 111 16.12 13.93 -5.10
C VAL A 111 15.93 15.34 -4.54
N VAL A 112 14.83 15.58 -3.83
CA VAL A 112 14.56 16.85 -3.14
C VAL A 112 14.46 16.63 -1.65
N LEU A 113 15.30 17.32 -0.87
CA LEU A 113 15.19 17.40 0.57
C LEU A 113 14.24 18.53 0.94
N THR A 114 13.00 18.19 1.31
CA THR A 114 11.99 19.18 1.70
C THR A 114 12.12 19.55 3.18
N ARG A 115 11.62 20.76 3.54
CA ARG A 115 11.76 21.32 4.89
C ARG A 115 13.21 21.28 5.40
N PHE A 116 14.13 21.54 4.48
CA PHE A 116 15.55 21.56 4.81
C PHE A 116 15.89 22.80 5.68
N ALA A 117 16.33 22.56 6.88
CA ALA A 117 16.71 23.58 7.87
C ALA A 117 18.04 23.18 8.56
N GLU A 118 19.00 22.77 7.72
CA GLU A 118 20.36 22.38 8.12
C GLU A 118 20.45 21.26 9.18
N GLN A 119 19.45 20.36 9.21
CA GLN A 119 19.49 19.20 10.09
C GLN A 119 20.72 18.33 9.80
N PRO A 120 21.52 17.96 10.82
CA PRO A 120 22.78 17.23 10.64
C PRO A 120 22.62 15.93 9.85
N SER A 121 21.59 15.14 10.15
CA SER A 121 21.32 13.87 9.45
C SER A 121 20.94 14.11 7.98
N ALA A 122 20.18 15.19 7.67
CA ALA A 122 19.82 15.54 6.30
C ALA A 122 21.06 16.01 5.50
N ILE A 123 21.97 16.79 6.11
CA ILE A 123 23.24 17.19 5.48
C ILE A 123 24.11 15.95 5.19
N ALA A 124 24.23 15.03 6.15
CA ALA A 124 24.99 13.80 5.96
C ALA A 124 24.38 12.94 4.84
N TYR A 125 23.05 12.86 4.80
CA TYR A 125 22.33 12.11 3.78
C TYR A 125 22.47 12.74 2.39
N GLU A 126 22.40 14.06 2.27
CA GLU A 126 22.69 14.80 1.02
C GLU A 126 24.08 14.45 0.47
N LYS A 127 25.11 14.47 1.32
CA LYS A 127 26.47 14.08 0.92
C LYS A 127 26.51 12.65 0.39
N LYS A 128 25.82 11.73 1.06
CA LYS A 128 25.69 10.32 0.63
C LYS A 128 25.03 10.21 -0.73
N LEU A 129 23.90 10.90 -0.95
CA LEU A 129 23.18 10.87 -2.23
C LEU A 129 24.05 11.43 -3.38
N LYS A 130 24.74 12.54 -3.15
CA LYS A 130 25.69 13.14 -4.12
C LYS A 130 26.85 12.21 -4.42
N ALA A 131 27.39 11.51 -3.44
CA ALA A 131 28.43 10.50 -3.63
C ALA A 131 27.95 9.29 -4.44
N LEU A 132 26.66 8.97 -4.42
CA LEU A 132 26.01 7.98 -5.25
C LEU A 132 25.66 8.49 -6.68
N GLY A 133 26.05 9.73 -7.02
CA GLY A 133 25.82 10.32 -8.34
C GLY A 133 24.43 10.92 -8.53
N LEU A 134 23.62 11.08 -7.49
CA LEU A 134 22.29 11.65 -7.57
C LEU A 134 22.34 13.16 -7.49
N LYS A 135 21.55 13.88 -8.32
CA LYS A 135 21.31 15.31 -8.17
C LYS A 135 20.43 15.54 -6.96
N VAL A 136 20.79 16.48 -6.11
CA VAL A 136 20.03 16.79 -4.87
C VAL A 136 19.72 18.27 -4.83
N TYR A 137 18.46 18.60 -4.58
CA TYR A 137 17.92 19.95 -4.44
C TYR A 137 17.33 20.16 -3.04
N ARG A 138 17.29 21.39 -2.58
CA ARG A 138 16.79 21.78 -1.26
C ARG A 138 15.55 22.62 -1.37
N HIS A 139 14.49 22.27 -0.66
CA HIS A 139 13.31 23.08 -0.44
C HIS A 139 13.18 23.39 1.03
N TYR A 140 12.98 24.66 1.36
CA TYR A 140 13.04 25.20 2.70
C TYR A 140 11.65 25.27 3.36
N PRO A 141 11.57 25.35 4.71
CA PRO A 141 10.34 25.76 5.38
C PRO A 141 9.90 27.14 4.94
N ILE A 142 8.60 27.33 4.73
CA ILE A 142 8.01 28.62 4.36
C ILE A 142 7.08 29.04 5.48
N ASP A 143 7.28 30.25 6.00
CA ASP A 143 6.49 30.79 7.08
C ASP A 143 5.03 30.99 6.69
N GLY A 144 4.12 30.54 7.54
CA GLY A 144 2.68 30.63 7.31
C GLY A 144 2.15 29.65 6.27
N TYR A 145 2.93 28.65 5.81
CA TYR A 145 2.41 27.59 4.94
C TYR A 145 1.39 26.72 5.69
N PRO A 146 0.22 26.39 5.09
CA PRO A 146 -0.22 26.68 3.71
C PRO A 146 -1.08 27.95 3.53
N SER A 147 -1.30 28.76 4.54
CA SER A 147 -2.35 29.80 4.55
C SER A 147 -1.88 31.18 4.07
N ASN A 148 -0.59 31.51 4.25
CA ASN A 148 -0.05 32.82 3.86
C ASN A 148 0.39 32.81 2.38
N ILE A 149 -0.59 32.86 1.47
CA ILE A 149 -0.37 32.75 0.03
C ILE A 149 0.59 33.82 -0.52
N PRO A 150 0.49 35.12 -0.13
CA PRO A 150 1.43 36.13 -0.62
C PRO A 150 2.88 35.85 -0.25
N MET A 151 3.12 35.28 0.92
CA MET A 151 4.46 34.86 1.35
C MET A 151 4.92 33.60 0.61
N ILE A 152 4.01 32.61 0.46
CA ILE A 152 4.33 31.33 -0.17
C ILE A 152 4.70 31.53 -1.64
N VAL A 153 3.92 32.34 -2.37
CA VAL A 153 4.11 32.63 -3.80
C VAL A 153 4.96 33.90 -3.97
N SER A 154 6.14 33.93 -3.38
CA SER A 154 7.10 35.03 -3.41
C SER A 154 8.53 34.52 -3.58
N GLU A 155 9.48 35.46 -3.77
CA GLU A 155 10.91 35.13 -3.79
C GLU A 155 11.42 34.54 -2.46
N GLU A 156 10.85 34.95 -1.33
CA GLU A 156 11.19 34.45 0.00
C GLU A 156 10.48 33.12 0.33
N GLY A 157 9.42 32.78 -0.42
CA GLY A 157 8.68 31.52 -0.33
C GLY A 157 9.18 30.49 -1.34
N PHE A 158 8.39 30.26 -2.38
CA PHE A 158 8.75 29.30 -3.43
C PHE A 158 10.02 29.70 -4.20
N GLY A 159 10.31 30.99 -4.32
CA GLY A 159 11.51 31.50 -4.98
C GLY A 159 12.80 31.11 -4.30
N LYS A 160 12.78 30.92 -2.97
CA LYS A 160 13.94 30.48 -2.18
C LYS A 160 14.29 28.99 -2.39
N ASN A 161 13.32 28.18 -2.81
CA ASN A 161 13.54 26.76 -3.10
C ASN A 161 14.40 26.60 -4.36
N ASP A 162 15.26 25.60 -4.38
CA ASP A 162 16.03 25.27 -5.58
C ASP A 162 15.10 24.94 -6.75
N PHE A 163 15.38 25.49 -7.93
CA PHE A 163 14.74 25.04 -9.15
C PHE A 163 15.28 23.66 -9.54
N ILE A 164 14.39 22.70 -9.74
CA ILE A 164 14.75 21.34 -10.16
C ILE A 164 14.87 21.34 -11.69
N GLU A 165 16.09 21.18 -12.18
CA GLU A 165 16.34 21.01 -13.61
C GLU A 165 15.77 19.68 -14.10
N THR A 166 14.80 19.75 -15.00
CA THR A 166 14.15 18.57 -15.59
C THR A 166 14.22 18.62 -17.11
N THR A 167 14.31 17.46 -17.74
CA THR A 167 14.54 17.31 -19.18
C THR A 167 13.35 16.73 -19.93
N ARG A 168 12.37 16.16 -19.21
CA ARG A 168 11.24 15.45 -19.82
C ARG A 168 9.91 16.17 -19.58
N PRO A 169 8.92 15.97 -20.48
CA PRO A 169 7.62 16.63 -20.38
C PRO A 169 6.78 16.16 -19.19
N LEU A 170 6.95 14.90 -18.73
CA LEU A 170 6.28 14.36 -17.55
C LEU A 170 7.26 14.26 -16.39
N VAL A 171 7.08 15.08 -15.37
CA VAL A 171 7.86 15.04 -14.14
C VAL A 171 7.02 14.40 -13.04
N VAL A 172 7.38 13.16 -12.67
CA VAL A 172 6.67 12.39 -11.65
C VAL A 172 7.28 12.67 -10.29
N ILE A 173 6.52 13.32 -9.41
CA ILE A 173 6.94 13.62 -8.03
C ILE A 173 6.42 12.51 -7.10
N THR A 174 7.32 11.73 -6.54
CA THR A 174 7.00 10.63 -5.61
C THR A 174 7.80 10.71 -4.31
N ALA A 175 7.49 9.85 -3.34
CA ALA A 175 8.10 9.88 -2.02
C ALA A 175 8.03 8.51 -1.32
N PRO A 176 8.91 8.24 -0.32
CA PRO A 176 8.82 7.08 0.56
C PRO A 176 7.51 7.00 1.35
N GLY A 177 6.89 8.15 1.66
CA GLY A 177 5.65 8.16 2.45
C GLY A 177 4.91 9.50 2.44
N PRO A 178 3.79 9.58 3.17
CA PRO A 178 3.00 10.80 3.29
C PRO A 178 3.73 11.90 4.05
N GLY A 179 3.33 13.16 3.80
CA GLY A 179 3.93 14.33 4.46
C GLY A 179 5.33 14.70 3.96
N SER A 180 5.82 14.09 2.88
CA SER A 180 7.15 14.36 2.32
C SER A 180 7.26 15.66 1.51
N GLY A 181 6.14 16.38 1.27
CA GLY A 181 6.13 17.68 0.57
C GLY A 181 5.98 17.60 -0.95
N LYS A 182 5.42 16.50 -1.50
CA LYS A 182 5.21 16.32 -2.95
C LYS A 182 4.47 17.48 -3.61
N MET A 183 3.29 17.82 -3.08
CA MET A 183 2.46 18.92 -3.60
C MET A 183 3.22 20.26 -3.56
N ALA A 184 3.82 20.61 -2.42
CA ALA A 184 4.60 21.84 -2.28
C ALA A 184 5.77 21.90 -3.27
N THR A 185 6.40 20.77 -3.56
CA THR A 185 7.45 20.67 -4.59
C THR A 185 6.89 20.93 -5.98
N CYS A 186 5.73 20.34 -6.34
CA CYS A 186 5.07 20.60 -7.61
C CYS A 186 4.75 22.10 -7.77
N LEU A 187 4.12 22.73 -6.76
CA LEU A 187 3.74 24.14 -6.80
C LEU A 187 4.97 25.07 -6.87
N SER A 188 6.02 24.76 -6.12
CA SER A 188 7.29 25.50 -6.20
C SER A 188 7.90 25.42 -7.60
N GLN A 189 7.85 24.26 -8.24
CA GLN A 189 8.32 24.12 -9.62
C GLN A 189 7.45 24.90 -10.62
N LEU A 190 6.13 24.92 -10.45
CA LEU A 190 5.24 25.75 -11.27
C LEU A 190 5.54 27.24 -11.14
N TYR A 191 5.86 27.70 -9.92
CA TYR A 191 6.32 29.06 -9.69
C TYR A 191 7.58 29.38 -10.48
N HIS A 192 8.61 28.53 -10.41
CA HIS A 192 9.86 28.70 -11.14
C HIS A 192 9.67 28.62 -12.66
N GLU A 193 8.85 27.70 -13.16
CA GLU A 193 8.55 27.58 -14.60
C GLU A 193 7.83 28.83 -15.11
N ASN A 194 6.84 29.34 -14.38
CA ASN A 194 6.13 30.57 -14.73
C ASN A 194 7.09 31.77 -14.81
N LYS A 195 7.98 31.92 -13.82
CA LYS A 195 9.04 32.96 -13.83
C LYS A 195 9.97 32.88 -15.05
N ARG A 196 10.16 31.69 -15.60
CA ARG A 196 10.96 31.42 -16.80
C ARG A 196 10.16 31.49 -18.09
N GLY A 197 8.87 31.82 -18.01
CA GLY A 197 7.97 31.89 -19.18
C GLY A 197 7.60 30.52 -19.75
N VAL A 198 7.84 29.44 -19.01
CA VAL A 198 7.49 28.06 -19.42
C VAL A 198 6.09 27.71 -18.90
N LYS A 199 5.21 27.30 -19.81
CA LYS A 199 3.91 26.77 -19.43
C LYS A 199 4.07 25.36 -18.88
N ALA A 200 3.59 25.15 -17.67
CA ALA A 200 3.58 23.85 -17.02
C ALA A 200 2.30 23.67 -16.21
N GLY A 201 1.84 22.43 -16.05
CA GLY A 201 0.67 22.10 -15.28
C GLY A 201 0.97 21.19 -14.10
N TYR A 202 -0.03 21.07 -13.23
CA TYR A 202 -0.04 20.12 -12.12
C TYR A 202 -1.12 19.07 -12.37
N ALA A 203 -0.87 17.85 -11.93
CA ALA A 203 -1.92 16.87 -11.74
C ALA A 203 -1.58 15.96 -10.57
N LYS A 204 -2.62 15.40 -9.95
CA LYS A 204 -2.52 14.40 -8.88
C LYS A 204 -2.94 13.05 -9.41
N PHE A 205 -2.05 12.08 -9.37
CA PHE A 205 -2.39 10.70 -9.70
C PHE A 205 -3.17 10.07 -8.55
N GLU A 206 -4.35 9.57 -8.85
CA GLU A 206 -5.24 8.97 -7.87
C GLU A 206 -5.76 7.61 -8.34
N THR A 207 -6.01 6.73 -7.38
CA THR A 207 -6.70 5.47 -7.56
C THR A 207 -8.00 5.47 -6.76
N PHE A 208 -7.97 6.02 -5.57
CA PHE A 208 -9.08 6.18 -4.64
C PHE A 208 -9.17 7.61 -4.11
N PRO A 209 -10.39 8.07 -3.75
CA PRO A 209 -11.67 7.42 -3.98
C PRO A 209 -11.97 7.29 -5.47
N VAL A 210 -12.82 6.35 -5.85
CA VAL A 210 -13.28 6.22 -7.24
C VAL A 210 -14.38 7.24 -7.48
N TRP A 211 -14.16 8.14 -8.44
CA TRP A 211 -14.94 9.37 -8.59
C TRP A 211 -16.40 9.18 -9.02
N ASN A 212 -16.62 8.22 -9.93
CA ASN A 212 -17.89 8.03 -10.65
C ASN A 212 -18.72 6.84 -10.17
N ILE A 213 -18.49 6.37 -8.94
CA ILE A 213 -19.36 5.39 -8.27
C ILE A 213 -20.01 6.04 -7.04
N PRO A 214 -21.11 5.49 -6.49
CA PRO A 214 -21.81 6.09 -5.37
C PRO A 214 -20.92 6.30 -4.13
N LEU A 215 -21.20 7.37 -3.36
CA LEU A 215 -20.46 7.70 -2.13
C LEU A 215 -20.36 6.52 -1.15
N ASN A 216 -21.45 5.78 -0.98
CA ASN A 216 -21.53 4.63 -0.08
C ASN A 216 -21.21 3.30 -0.78
N HIS A 217 -20.60 3.33 -1.98
CA HIS A 217 -20.18 2.11 -2.65
C HIS A 217 -19.07 1.39 -1.84
N PRO A 218 -19.15 0.05 -1.67
CA PRO A 218 -18.17 -0.68 -0.86
C PRO A 218 -16.70 -0.42 -1.24
N VAL A 219 -16.38 -0.20 -2.51
CA VAL A 219 -15.03 0.15 -2.99
C VAL A 219 -14.53 1.45 -2.31
N ASN A 220 -15.35 2.50 -2.28
CA ASN A 220 -14.99 3.76 -1.64
C ASN A 220 -14.95 3.62 -0.10
N LEU A 221 -15.88 2.87 0.48
CA LEU A 221 -15.90 2.60 1.93
C LEU A 221 -14.68 1.75 2.38
N ALA A 222 -14.19 0.85 1.53
CA ALA A 222 -12.97 0.10 1.81
C ALA A 222 -11.72 0.99 1.85
N TYR A 223 -11.69 2.06 1.06
CA TYR A 223 -10.63 3.06 1.14
C TYR A 223 -10.69 3.86 2.43
N GLU A 224 -11.88 4.32 2.86
CA GLU A 224 -12.04 4.94 4.18
C GLU A 224 -11.62 4.02 5.33
N ALA A 225 -11.89 2.72 5.22
CA ALA A 225 -11.43 1.74 6.20
C ALA A 225 -9.90 1.58 6.20
N ALA A 226 -9.26 1.72 5.03
CA ALA A 226 -7.81 1.64 4.88
C ALA A 226 -7.08 2.88 5.42
N THR A 227 -7.76 4.02 5.54
CA THR A 227 -7.25 5.31 6.01
C THR A 227 -7.96 5.78 7.29
N ALA A 228 -8.51 4.83 8.06
CA ALA A 228 -9.29 5.16 9.26
C ALA A 228 -8.48 5.89 10.35
N ASP A 229 -7.18 5.68 10.39
CA ASP A 229 -6.21 6.36 11.27
C ASP A 229 -5.83 7.79 10.81
N LEU A 230 -6.14 8.14 9.57
CA LEU A 230 -5.85 9.46 8.97
C LEU A 230 -7.08 10.38 8.95
N ASP A 231 -8.21 9.93 9.44
CA ASP A 231 -9.51 10.64 9.41
C ASP A 231 -9.99 11.04 8.00
N ASP A 232 -9.51 10.36 6.96
CA ASP A 232 -10.00 10.55 5.60
C ASP A 232 -11.46 10.08 5.48
N VAL A 233 -12.33 10.95 4.99
CA VAL A 233 -13.75 10.67 4.75
C VAL A 233 -14.08 11.01 3.30
N ASN A 234 -14.74 10.09 2.61
CA ASN A 234 -15.23 10.36 1.28
C ASN A 234 -16.43 11.30 1.33
N MET A 235 -16.47 12.24 0.40
CA MET A 235 -17.56 13.19 0.26
C MET A 235 -17.82 13.52 -1.21
N ILE A 236 -18.99 14.06 -1.49
CA ILE A 236 -19.27 14.66 -2.80
C ILE A 236 -18.44 15.94 -2.91
N ASP A 237 -17.70 16.08 -4.02
CA ASP A 237 -16.95 17.29 -4.32
C ASP A 237 -17.92 18.44 -4.65
N PRO A 238 -18.09 19.43 -3.73
CA PRO A 238 -19.05 20.50 -3.93
C PRO A 238 -18.62 21.46 -5.04
N PHE A 239 -17.32 21.65 -5.24
CA PHE A 239 -16.79 22.51 -6.29
C PHE A 239 -17.02 21.92 -7.69
N HIS A 240 -16.88 20.58 -7.81
CA HIS A 240 -17.16 19.90 -9.07
C HIS A 240 -18.65 19.92 -9.40
N LEU A 241 -19.49 19.71 -8.41
CA LEU A 241 -20.94 19.79 -8.56
C LEU A 241 -21.37 21.21 -8.98
N GLU A 242 -20.81 22.26 -8.35
CA GLU A 242 -21.10 23.64 -8.69
C GLU A 242 -20.63 24.02 -10.10
N ALA A 243 -19.42 23.59 -10.49
CA ALA A 243 -18.81 23.95 -11.76
C ALA A 243 -19.41 23.23 -12.96
N TYR A 244 -19.88 21.98 -12.79
CA TYR A 244 -20.25 21.10 -13.92
C TYR A 244 -21.64 20.47 -13.79
N GLY A 245 -22.29 20.56 -12.64
CA GLY A 245 -23.55 19.87 -12.37
C GLY A 245 -23.42 18.35 -12.22
N GLU A 246 -22.19 17.85 -12.11
CA GLU A 246 -21.86 16.42 -12.03
C GLU A 246 -21.44 16.03 -10.61
N THR A 247 -21.88 14.86 -10.14
CA THR A 247 -21.50 14.32 -8.84
C THR A 247 -20.21 13.53 -8.98
N CYS A 248 -19.16 13.99 -8.31
CA CYS A 248 -17.90 13.26 -8.17
C CYS A 248 -17.57 13.03 -6.70
N ILE A 249 -16.95 11.90 -6.40
CA ILE A 249 -16.51 11.56 -5.04
C ILE A 249 -15.05 11.95 -4.87
N ASN A 250 -14.76 12.67 -3.79
CA ASN A 250 -13.42 13.02 -3.39
C ASN A 250 -13.30 12.87 -1.86
N TYR A 251 -12.16 13.08 -1.24
CA TYR A 251 -12.08 13.07 0.22
C TYR A 251 -11.93 14.47 0.81
N ASN A 252 -12.37 14.57 2.07
CA ASN A 252 -12.46 15.82 2.80
C ASN A 252 -11.20 16.68 2.70
N ARG A 253 -10.00 16.11 2.86
CA ARG A 253 -8.74 16.88 2.81
C ARG A 253 -8.50 17.60 1.50
N ASP A 254 -8.80 16.96 0.37
CA ASP A 254 -8.62 17.59 -0.94
C ASP A 254 -9.67 18.69 -1.19
N VAL A 255 -10.89 18.46 -0.72
CA VAL A 255 -11.97 19.45 -0.80
C VAL A 255 -11.65 20.67 0.09
N GLU A 256 -11.23 20.43 1.34
CA GLU A 256 -10.89 21.50 2.30
C GLU A 256 -9.70 22.35 1.87
N VAL A 257 -8.68 21.74 1.23
CA VAL A 257 -7.47 22.45 0.81
C VAL A 257 -7.62 23.15 -0.56
N PHE A 258 -8.61 22.75 -1.36
CA PHE A 258 -8.77 23.26 -2.73
C PHE A 258 -8.83 24.78 -2.83
N PRO A 259 -9.58 25.55 -2.00
CA PRO A 259 -9.60 27.01 -2.10
C PRO A 259 -8.21 27.65 -1.96
N VAL A 260 -7.38 27.09 -1.06
CA VAL A 260 -6.00 27.56 -0.85
C VAL A 260 -5.14 27.25 -2.06
N LEU A 261 -5.25 26.04 -2.62
CA LEU A 261 -4.52 25.63 -3.83
C LEU A 261 -4.93 26.46 -5.04
N ASN A 262 -6.23 26.69 -5.20
CA ASN A 262 -6.77 27.51 -6.28
C ASN A 262 -6.18 28.92 -6.26
N ALA A 263 -6.15 29.56 -5.09
CA ALA A 263 -5.55 30.90 -4.92
C ALA A 263 -4.01 30.88 -5.14
N MET A 264 -3.31 29.78 -4.82
CA MET A 264 -1.89 29.63 -5.17
C MET A 264 -1.70 29.55 -6.69
N PHE A 265 -2.53 28.77 -7.42
CA PHE A 265 -2.47 28.70 -8.88
C PHE A 265 -2.74 30.08 -9.51
N GLU A 266 -3.75 30.80 -9.04
CA GLU A 266 -4.05 32.16 -9.49
C GLU A 266 -2.87 33.12 -9.24
N SER A 267 -2.24 33.05 -8.08
CA SER A 267 -1.07 33.85 -7.74
C SER A 267 0.16 33.52 -8.61
N ILE A 268 0.34 32.25 -8.99
CA ILE A 268 1.48 31.81 -9.81
C ILE A 268 1.29 32.21 -11.28
N SER A 269 0.10 32.02 -11.87
CA SER A 269 -0.13 32.10 -13.32
C SER A 269 -1.16 33.13 -13.76
N GLY A 270 -1.72 33.91 -12.82
CA GLY A 270 -2.76 34.90 -13.08
C GLY A 270 -4.17 34.32 -13.20
N SER A 271 -4.31 33.00 -13.31
CA SER A 271 -5.59 32.28 -13.32
C SER A 271 -5.39 30.83 -12.95
N SER A 272 -6.41 30.22 -12.33
CA SER A 272 -6.38 28.77 -12.08
C SER A 272 -6.99 28.01 -13.25
N PRO A 273 -6.35 26.94 -13.74
CA PRO A 273 -6.93 26.05 -14.73
C PRO A 273 -7.93 25.04 -14.13
N TYR A 274 -8.08 25.02 -12.80
CA TYR A 274 -8.90 24.04 -12.07
C TYR A 274 -10.12 24.72 -11.46
N LYS A 275 -11.27 24.08 -11.57
CA LYS A 275 -12.52 24.52 -10.93
C LYS A 275 -12.88 23.68 -9.71
N SER A 276 -12.23 22.52 -9.55
CA SER A 276 -12.47 21.60 -8.43
C SER A 276 -11.22 20.78 -8.08
N PRO A 277 -11.13 20.18 -6.89
CA PRO A 277 -10.08 19.21 -6.58
C PRO A 277 -10.10 18.01 -7.52
N THR A 278 -11.27 17.57 -8.01
CA THR A 278 -11.40 16.51 -9.01
C THR A 278 -10.72 16.87 -10.33
N ASP A 279 -10.78 18.14 -10.75
CA ASP A 279 -10.07 18.61 -11.97
C ASP A 279 -8.55 18.48 -11.86
N MET A 280 -8.00 18.59 -10.66
CA MET A 280 -6.56 18.44 -10.46
C MET A 280 -6.12 16.98 -10.61
N GLY A 281 -7.02 16.03 -10.44
CA GLY A 281 -6.71 14.62 -10.42
C GLY A 281 -6.66 13.96 -11.81
N VAL A 282 -6.03 12.78 -11.84
CA VAL A 282 -6.10 11.81 -12.94
C VAL A 282 -6.49 10.45 -12.35
N ASN A 283 -7.75 10.04 -12.58
CA ASN A 283 -8.31 8.79 -12.04
C ASN A 283 -9.32 8.19 -13.03
N MET A 284 -8.91 7.12 -13.71
CA MET A 284 -9.75 6.41 -14.69
C MET A 284 -10.28 5.07 -14.15
N VAL A 285 -10.11 4.80 -12.85
CA VAL A 285 -10.45 3.52 -12.22
C VAL A 285 -11.91 3.13 -12.44
N GLY A 286 -12.84 4.06 -12.20
CA GLY A 286 -14.26 3.75 -12.30
C GLY A 286 -14.75 3.41 -13.70
N LEU A 287 -14.02 3.81 -14.75
CA LEU A 287 -14.31 3.44 -16.13
C LEU A 287 -13.86 2.01 -16.47
N CYS A 288 -13.09 1.39 -15.58
CA CYS A 288 -12.45 0.09 -15.79
C CYS A 288 -13.04 -1.02 -14.90
N ILE A 289 -14.06 -0.70 -14.08
CA ILE A 289 -14.85 -1.70 -13.36
C ILE A 289 -15.71 -2.43 -14.38
N SER A 290 -15.51 -3.74 -14.52
CA SER A 290 -16.23 -4.62 -15.47
C SER A 290 -17.32 -5.47 -14.81
N ASP A 291 -17.16 -5.76 -13.49
CA ASP A 291 -18.15 -6.43 -12.66
C ASP A 291 -18.22 -5.74 -11.29
N ASP A 292 -19.21 -4.89 -11.14
CA ASP A 292 -19.43 -4.08 -9.94
C ASP A 292 -19.70 -4.94 -8.69
N ALA A 293 -20.48 -6.03 -8.85
CA ALA A 293 -20.78 -6.92 -7.74
C ALA A 293 -19.54 -7.66 -7.23
N ALA A 294 -18.62 -8.06 -8.13
CA ALA A 294 -17.36 -8.67 -7.73
C ALA A 294 -16.46 -7.69 -6.98
N CYS A 295 -16.36 -6.43 -7.44
CA CYS A 295 -15.62 -5.38 -6.73
C CYS A 295 -16.26 -5.04 -5.37
N ALA A 296 -17.58 -4.97 -5.30
CA ALA A 296 -18.30 -4.71 -4.07
C ALA A 296 -18.06 -5.80 -3.01
N GLU A 297 -18.14 -7.08 -3.41
CA GLU A 297 -17.89 -8.19 -2.48
C GLU A 297 -16.43 -8.25 -2.01
N ALA A 298 -15.47 -8.09 -2.91
CA ALA A 298 -14.06 -8.01 -2.55
C ALA A 298 -13.76 -6.86 -1.57
N SER A 299 -14.42 -5.71 -1.78
CA SER A 299 -14.30 -4.54 -0.89
C SER A 299 -14.89 -4.78 0.49
N LYS A 300 -16.00 -5.51 0.61
CA LYS A 300 -16.56 -5.93 1.90
C LYS A 300 -15.56 -6.81 2.68
N GLN A 301 -14.91 -7.76 2.00
CA GLN A 301 -13.87 -8.58 2.61
C GLN A 301 -12.67 -7.74 3.07
N GLU A 302 -12.28 -6.72 2.29
CA GLU A 302 -11.20 -5.80 2.69
C GLU A 302 -11.59 -4.96 3.92
N ILE A 303 -12.85 -4.48 4.03
CA ILE A 303 -13.31 -3.76 5.22
C ILE A 303 -13.21 -4.64 6.48
N ILE A 304 -13.64 -5.91 6.40
CA ILE A 304 -13.50 -6.87 7.51
C ILE A 304 -12.02 -7.09 7.85
N ARG A 305 -11.17 -7.21 6.84
CA ARG A 305 -9.72 -7.37 7.04
C ARG A 305 -9.13 -6.17 7.77
N ARG A 306 -9.53 -4.94 7.40
CA ARG A 306 -9.10 -3.70 8.08
C ARG A 306 -9.59 -3.63 9.53
N TYR A 307 -10.79 -4.12 9.80
CA TYR A 307 -11.31 -4.22 11.15
C TYR A 307 -10.41 -5.09 12.05
N TYR A 308 -10.09 -6.30 11.60
CA TYR A 308 -9.17 -7.18 12.35
C TYR A 308 -7.76 -6.60 12.49
N GLN A 309 -7.27 -5.96 11.44
CA GLN A 309 -5.97 -5.28 11.49
C GLN A 309 -5.96 -4.18 12.55
N ALA A 310 -6.98 -3.31 12.59
CA ALA A 310 -7.09 -2.24 13.58
C ALA A 310 -7.17 -2.78 15.01
N MET A 311 -7.93 -3.86 15.23
CA MET A 311 -8.01 -4.52 16.54
C MET A 311 -6.66 -5.11 16.97
N CYS A 312 -5.93 -5.77 16.05
CA CYS A 312 -4.61 -6.31 16.34
C CYS A 312 -3.59 -5.20 16.62
N GLU A 313 -3.59 -4.10 15.85
CA GLU A 313 -2.70 -2.95 16.10
C GLU A 313 -3.00 -2.30 17.45
N LYS A 314 -4.27 -2.15 17.82
CA LYS A 314 -4.62 -1.71 19.18
C LYS A 314 -4.09 -2.65 20.24
N ARG A 315 -4.20 -3.98 20.04
CA ARG A 315 -3.66 -4.99 20.97
C ARG A 315 -2.15 -4.93 21.09
N LYS A 316 -1.45 -4.57 20.00
CA LYS A 316 0.01 -4.34 19.96
C LYS A 316 0.43 -2.99 20.56
N GLY A 317 -0.52 -2.09 20.88
CA GLY A 317 -0.26 -0.76 21.44
C GLY A 317 -0.07 0.36 20.41
N ASN A 318 -0.32 0.08 19.13
CA ASN A 318 -0.10 1.03 18.02
C ASN A 318 -1.41 1.62 17.45
N GLY A 319 -2.57 1.05 17.79
CA GLY A 319 -3.87 1.44 17.24
C GLY A 319 -4.74 2.23 18.21
N THR A 320 -5.83 2.81 17.71
CA THR A 320 -6.78 3.63 18.46
C THR A 320 -8.20 3.05 18.44
N ASP A 321 -8.99 3.32 19.49
CA ASP A 321 -10.43 3.00 19.52
C ASP A 321 -11.23 3.78 18.48
N ALA A 322 -10.77 4.97 18.10
CA ALA A 322 -11.43 5.79 17.09
C ALA A 322 -11.40 5.11 15.72
N ALA A 323 -10.26 4.59 15.31
CA ALA A 323 -10.12 3.86 14.04
C ALA A 323 -11.01 2.61 14.00
N ILE A 324 -11.06 1.83 15.09
CA ILE A 324 -11.92 0.64 15.19
C ILE A 324 -13.40 1.05 15.05
N ARG A 325 -13.88 2.03 15.83
CA ARG A 325 -15.28 2.50 15.76
C ARG A 325 -15.65 3.03 14.38
N LYS A 326 -14.72 3.74 13.71
CA LYS A 326 -14.93 4.19 12.32
C LYS A 326 -15.14 3.02 11.37
N ILE A 327 -14.30 1.98 11.45
CA ILE A 327 -14.45 0.80 10.60
C ILE A 327 -15.74 0.03 10.92
N GLU A 328 -16.14 -0.07 12.19
CA GLU A 328 -17.43 -0.67 12.58
C GLU A 328 -18.65 0.08 11.98
N LEU A 329 -18.59 1.42 11.90
CA LEU A 329 -19.61 2.20 11.22
C LEU A 329 -19.64 1.90 9.70
N LEU A 330 -18.47 1.74 9.07
CA LEU A 330 -18.38 1.36 7.66
C LEU A 330 -18.93 -0.05 7.42
N MET A 331 -18.65 -1.00 8.33
CA MET A 331 -19.23 -2.34 8.28
C MET A 331 -20.76 -2.30 8.36
N LYS A 332 -21.32 -1.47 9.25
CA LYS A 332 -22.77 -1.25 9.34
C LYS A 332 -23.34 -0.67 8.05
N LYS A 333 -22.69 0.33 7.44
CA LYS A 333 -23.11 0.91 6.14
C LYS A 333 -23.14 -0.16 5.04
N CYS A 334 -22.21 -1.12 5.04
CA CYS A 334 -22.16 -2.23 4.09
C CYS A 334 -23.06 -3.42 4.48
N ASN A 335 -23.74 -3.37 5.62
CA ASN A 335 -24.51 -4.48 6.20
C ASN A 335 -23.69 -5.78 6.30
N ILE A 336 -22.46 -5.69 6.84
CA ILE A 336 -21.54 -6.82 7.03
C ILE A 336 -21.09 -6.92 8.49
N THR A 337 -20.72 -8.14 8.85
CA THR A 337 -20.14 -8.49 10.15
C THR A 337 -18.89 -9.36 9.94
N ALA A 338 -18.15 -9.64 10.99
CA ALA A 338 -16.99 -10.55 10.93
C ALA A 338 -17.35 -11.95 10.41
N SER A 339 -18.59 -12.43 10.64
CA SER A 339 -19.06 -13.73 10.16
C SER A 339 -19.22 -13.84 8.63
N ASN A 340 -19.25 -12.69 7.92
CA ASN A 340 -19.20 -12.67 6.45
C ASN A 340 -17.82 -13.07 5.87
N ARG A 341 -16.87 -13.40 6.73
CA ARG A 341 -15.58 -14.00 6.38
C ARG A 341 -15.54 -15.43 6.91
N PRO A 342 -15.83 -16.47 6.10
CA PRO A 342 -16.02 -17.84 6.56
C PRO A 342 -14.83 -18.43 7.32
N ALA A 343 -13.60 -18.05 6.94
CA ALA A 343 -12.38 -18.47 7.61
C ALA A 343 -12.34 -18.06 9.11
N VAL A 344 -13.00 -16.95 9.49
CA VAL A 344 -13.07 -16.47 10.88
C VAL A 344 -13.82 -17.49 11.75
N MET A 345 -15.02 -17.86 11.33
CA MET A 345 -15.83 -18.81 12.10
C MET A 345 -15.14 -20.18 12.21
N ALA A 346 -14.59 -20.66 11.09
CA ALA A 346 -13.94 -21.97 11.06
C ALA A 346 -12.68 -22.04 11.96
N ALA A 347 -11.87 -20.99 11.97
CA ALA A 347 -10.69 -20.93 12.84
C ALA A 347 -11.08 -20.91 14.33
N ASN A 348 -12.09 -20.08 14.68
CA ASN A 348 -12.54 -19.94 16.07
C ASN A 348 -13.20 -21.22 16.58
N VAL A 349 -14.09 -21.85 15.81
CA VAL A 349 -14.71 -23.14 16.15
C VAL A 349 -13.65 -24.23 16.32
N LYS A 350 -12.64 -24.28 15.43
CA LYS A 350 -11.54 -25.24 15.55
C LYS A 350 -10.71 -25.00 16.81
N ALA A 351 -10.42 -23.76 17.14
CA ALA A 351 -9.67 -23.38 18.34
C ALA A 351 -10.43 -23.76 19.62
N GLU A 352 -11.74 -23.46 19.68
CA GLU A 352 -12.59 -23.81 20.82
C GLU A 352 -12.71 -25.30 21.00
N SER A 353 -12.95 -26.07 19.93
CA SER A 353 -13.12 -27.52 20.00
C SER A 353 -11.84 -28.28 20.38
N THR A 354 -10.67 -27.69 20.10
CA THR A 354 -9.37 -28.36 20.37
C THR A 354 -8.65 -27.79 21.59
N GLY A 355 -9.08 -26.66 22.13
CA GLY A 355 -8.39 -25.95 23.21
C GLY A 355 -7.01 -25.42 22.82
N SER A 356 -6.69 -25.36 21.52
CA SER A 356 -5.41 -24.92 20.97
C SER A 356 -5.59 -23.86 19.89
N PRO A 357 -4.63 -22.96 19.67
CA PRO A 357 -4.71 -22.03 18.56
C PRO A 357 -4.95 -22.74 17.23
N ALA A 358 -5.80 -22.17 16.41
CA ALA A 358 -6.15 -22.71 15.10
C ALA A 358 -6.17 -21.61 14.04
N ALA A 359 -6.03 -22.01 12.79
CA ALA A 359 -6.16 -21.15 11.64
C ALA A 359 -7.03 -21.84 10.58
N ALA A 360 -7.66 -21.04 9.73
CA ALA A 360 -8.49 -21.54 8.62
C ALA A 360 -8.20 -20.76 7.34
N MET A 361 -8.45 -21.39 6.19
CA MET A 361 -8.29 -20.79 4.86
C MET A 361 -9.46 -21.21 3.98
N GLN A 362 -10.02 -20.25 3.27
CA GLN A 362 -11.03 -20.49 2.26
C GLN A 362 -10.38 -20.68 0.90
N MET A 363 -10.60 -21.82 0.30
CA MET A 363 -10.13 -22.18 -1.03
C MET A 363 -11.01 -21.53 -2.11
N GLN A 364 -10.53 -21.53 -3.37
CA GLN A 364 -11.25 -20.89 -4.48
C GLN A 364 -12.63 -21.48 -4.78
N ASP A 365 -12.80 -22.77 -4.51
CA ASP A 365 -14.07 -23.48 -4.68
C ASP A 365 -15.04 -23.34 -3.48
N GLY A 366 -14.62 -22.54 -2.45
CA GLY A 366 -15.40 -22.30 -1.23
C GLY A 366 -15.11 -23.29 -0.10
N THR A 367 -14.32 -24.34 -0.31
CA THR A 367 -13.91 -25.29 0.75
C THR A 367 -13.13 -24.55 1.83
N ILE A 368 -13.41 -24.87 3.10
CA ILE A 368 -12.69 -24.32 4.24
C ILE A 368 -11.75 -25.36 4.82
N LEU A 369 -10.46 -25.07 4.77
CA LEU A 369 -9.43 -25.89 5.40
C LEU A 369 -9.05 -25.31 6.76
N THR A 370 -8.66 -26.16 7.70
CA THR A 370 -8.21 -25.74 9.04
C THR A 370 -6.87 -26.36 9.39
N GLY A 371 -6.10 -25.65 10.22
CA GLY A 371 -4.92 -26.18 10.88
C GLY A 371 -4.96 -25.80 12.36
N LYS A 372 -4.40 -26.63 13.25
CA LYS A 372 -4.28 -26.33 14.68
C LYS A 372 -2.85 -26.46 15.14
N THR A 373 -2.52 -25.77 16.22
CA THR A 373 -1.22 -25.96 16.89
C THR A 373 -1.09 -27.37 17.39
N SER A 374 0.03 -28.01 17.13
CA SER A 374 0.45 -29.35 17.60
C SER A 374 1.74 -29.23 18.41
N THR A 375 2.34 -30.34 18.76
CA THR A 375 3.62 -30.39 19.48
C THR A 375 4.82 -29.92 18.64
N LEU A 376 4.70 -29.94 17.31
CA LEU A 376 5.78 -29.60 16.37
C LEU A 376 5.48 -28.37 15.52
N LEU A 377 4.21 -28.18 15.17
CA LEU A 377 3.78 -27.18 14.18
C LEU A 377 2.83 -26.15 14.80
N GLY A 378 3.05 -24.87 14.51
CA GLY A 378 2.05 -23.84 14.76
C GLY A 378 0.82 -24.00 13.85
N ALA A 379 -0.30 -23.39 14.25
CA ALA A 379 -1.56 -23.46 13.49
C ALA A 379 -1.40 -22.96 12.03
N SER A 380 -0.61 -21.92 11.82
CA SER A 380 -0.29 -21.38 10.49
C SER A 380 0.46 -22.37 9.62
N SER A 381 1.44 -23.08 10.19
CA SER A 381 2.24 -24.09 9.50
C SER A 381 1.40 -25.32 9.13
N ALA A 382 0.57 -25.78 10.06
CA ALA A 382 -0.36 -26.90 9.79
C ALA A 382 -1.39 -26.53 8.70
N LEU A 383 -1.94 -25.30 8.76
CA LEU A 383 -2.87 -24.81 7.75
C LEU A 383 -2.24 -24.76 6.36
N LEU A 384 -1.00 -24.22 6.24
CA LEU A 384 -0.31 -24.12 4.97
C LEU A 384 -0.08 -25.49 4.33
N LEU A 385 0.42 -26.48 5.11
CA LEU A 385 0.62 -27.83 4.60
C LEU A 385 -0.70 -28.49 4.16
N ASN A 386 -1.79 -28.31 4.91
CA ASN A 386 -3.11 -28.80 4.53
C ASN A 386 -3.63 -28.15 3.26
N ALA A 387 -3.40 -26.83 3.07
CA ALA A 387 -3.79 -26.13 1.86
C ALA A 387 -3.00 -26.64 0.64
N LEU A 388 -1.69 -26.83 0.78
CA LEU A 388 -0.85 -27.36 -0.30
C LEU A 388 -1.23 -28.80 -0.66
N LYS A 389 -1.53 -29.69 0.33
CA LYS A 389 -2.05 -31.03 0.06
C LYS A 389 -3.35 -31.00 -0.72
N TYR A 390 -4.29 -30.17 -0.28
CA TYR A 390 -5.58 -30.02 -0.94
C TYR A 390 -5.42 -29.60 -2.40
N LEU A 391 -4.62 -28.57 -2.67
CA LEU A 391 -4.37 -28.05 -4.01
C LEU A 391 -3.66 -29.07 -4.91
N ALA A 392 -2.80 -29.90 -4.34
CA ALA A 392 -2.08 -30.96 -5.06
C ALA A 392 -2.89 -32.27 -5.22
N GLY A 393 -4.10 -32.35 -4.64
CA GLY A 393 -4.91 -33.59 -4.66
C GLY A 393 -4.29 -34.71 -3.85
N ILE A 394 -3.51 -34.41 -2.82
CA ILE A 394 -2.85 -35.36 -1.94
C ILE A 394 -3.78 -35.72 -0.76
N ASP A 395 -3.89 -37.02 -0.44
CA ASP A 395 -4.74 -37.51 0.65
C ASP A 395 -4.27 -36.91 1.99
N ASP A 396 -5.23 -36.62 2.88
CA ASP A 396 -4.97 -35.99 4.17
C ASP A 396 -4.10 -36.86 5.09
N SER A 397 -4.11 -38.19 4.93
CA SER A 397 -3.28 -39.11 5.70
C SER A 397 -1.79 -39.06 5.33
N VAL A 398 -1.43 -38.47 4.20
CA VAL A 398 -0.05 -38.38 3.75
C VAL A 398 0.70 -37.31 4.56
N GLU A 399 1.79 -37.66 5.17
CA GLU A 399 2.71 -36.75 5.82
C GLU A 399 3.71 -36.20 4.81
N LEU A 400 3.62 -34.88 4.47
CA LEU A 400 4.55 -34.21 3.54
C LEU A 400 5.95 -34.05 4.13
N LEU A 401 6.05 -33.99 5.43
CA LEU A 401 7.31 -33.82 6.16
C LEU A 401 7.49 -34.96 7.17
N SER A 402 8.45 -35.82 6.92
CA SER A 402 8.76 -36.92 7.86
C SER A 402 9.37 -36.34 9.15
N PRO A 403 9.17 -37.03 10.28
CA PRO A 403 9.85 -36.70 11.53
C PRO A 403 11.37 -36.64 11.41
N LEU A 404 11.98 -37.40 10.49
CA LEU A 404 13.41 -37.40 10.24
C LEU A 404 13.93 -36.07 9.70
N ILE A 405 13.07 -35.28 9.01
CA ILE A 405 13.40 -33.93 8.51
C ILE A 405 13.12 -32.89 9.60
N ILE A 406 12.03 -33.03 10.33
CA ILE A 406 11.59 -32.06 11.35
C ILE A 406 12.47 -32.08 12.58
N ALA A 407 12.83 -33.29 13.09
CA ALA A 407 13.55 -33.43 14.34
C ALA A 407 14.92 -32.71 14.37
N PRO A 408 15.78 -32.77 13.33
CA PRO A 408 17.03 -32.02 13.32
C PRO A 408 16.83 -30.50 13.31
N ILE A 409 15.77 -30.00 12.66
CA ILE A 409 15.46 -28.55 12.63
C ILE A 409 15.02 -28.11 14.02
N MET A 410 14.19 -28.89 14.69
CA MET A 410 13.76 -28.62 16.06
C MET A 410 14.93 -28.69 17.06
N ASP A 411 15.81 -29.66 16.93
CA ASP A 411 17.02 -29.76 17.77
C ASP A 411 17.91 -28.51 17.59
N MET A 412 18.19 -28.12 16.36
CA MET A 412 18.95 -26.92 16.06
C MET A 412 18.30 -25.68 16.69
N LYS A 413 16.98 -25.53 16.52
CA LYS A 413 16.23 -24.36 17.02
C LYS A 413 16.27 -24.28 18.54
N GLN A 414 16.04 -25.39 19.22
CA GLN A 414 15.95 -25.45 20.69
C GLN A 414 17.33 -25.40 21.38
N ASN A 415 18.31 -26.10 20.84
CA ASN A 415 19.59 -26.32 21.52
C ASN A 415 20.71 -25.37 21.05
N HIS A 416 20.62 -24.79 19.81
CA HIS A 416 21.69 -24.00 19.23
C HIS A 416 21.27 -22.56 18.90
N LEU A 417 19.99 -22.29 18.56
CA LEU A 417 19.51 -20.96 18.18
C LEU A 417 18.77 -20.22 19.29
N GLY A 418 18.80 -20.75 20.52
CA GLY A 418 18.21 -20.11 21.71
C GLY A 418 16.69 -20.13 21.76
N GLY A 419 16.04 -21.05 21.06
CA GLY A 419 14.64 -21.36 21.21
C GLY A 419 14.38 -22.04 22.58
N ASP A 420 13.15 -21.93 23.09
CA ASP A 420 12.74 -22.69 24.26
C ASP A 420 12.18 -24.08 23.86
N LYS A 421 11.95 -24.93 24.85
CA LYS A 421 11.42 -26.29 24.61
C LYS A 421 10.00 -26.32 24.01
N GLU A 422 9.29 -25.17 24.06
CA GLU A 422 7.96 -25.02 23.51
C GLU A 422 8.00 -24.34 22.12
N SER A 423 9.20 -24.10 21.58
CA SER A 423 9.35 -23.46 20.26
C SER A 423 8.75 -24.38 19.18
N LEU A 424 7.86 -23.81 18.37
CA LEU A 424 7.25 -24.47 17.20
C LEU A 424 7.98 -24.06 15.93
N LEU A 425 7.86 -24.84 14.86
CA LEU A 425 8.38 -24.45 13.56
C LEU A 425 7.52 -23.36 12.92
N HIS A 426 8.19 -22.29 12.49
CA HIS A 426 7.60 -21.20 11.72
C HIS A 426 7.40 -21.57 10.26
N LEU A 427 6.55 -20.81 9.56
CA LEU A 427 6.24 -21.04 8.15
C LEU A 427 7.46 -21.07 7.23
N ASN A 428 8.45 -20.21 7.44
CA ASN A 428 9.67 -20.21 6.63
C ASN A 428 10.50 -21.48 6.85
N GLU A 429 10.58 -21.98 8.08
CA GLU A 429 11.29 -23.23 8.41
C GLU A 429 10.60 -24.43 7.76
N ILE A 430 9.26 -24.45 7.80
CA ILE A 430 8.44 -25.49 7.14
C ILE A 430 8.61 -25.45 5.61
N LEU A 431 8.62 -24.27 4.99
CA LEU A 431 8.83 -24.17 3.55
C LEU A 431 10.23 -24.63 3.12
N ILE A 432 11.26 -24.33 3.93
CA ILE A 432 12.62 -24.84 3.69
C ILE A 432 12.64 -26.37 3.83
N ALA A 433 12.02 -26.91 4.89
CA ALA A 433 11.92 -28.35 5.09
C ALA A 433 11.18 -29.06 3.94
N LEU A 434 10.07 -28.47 3.46
CA LEU A 434 9.31 -28.97 2.32
C LEU A 434 10.11 -28.93 1.02
N SER A 435 10.88 -27.85 0.81
CA SER A 435 11.78 -27.74 -0.33
C SER A 435 12.88 -28.83 -0.33
N ILE A 436 13.43 -29.16 0.84
CA ILE A 436 14.40 -30.25 0.97
C ILE A 436 13.71 -31.60 0.72
N ALA A 437 12.53 -31.84 1.29
CA ALA A 437 11.77 -33.07 1.09
C ALA A 437 11.40 -33.28 -0.39
N SER A 438 11.09 -32.23 -1.13
CA SER A 438 10.67 -32.29 -2.53
C SER A 438 11.74 -32.86 -3.47
N VAL A 439 13.01 -32.93 -3.05
CA VAL A 439 14.09 -33.53 -3.83
C VAL A 439 13.95 -35.06 -3.95
N SER A 440 13.33 -35.70 -2.95
CA SER A 440 13.24 -37.17 -2.87
C SER A 440 11.81 -37.69 -2.67
N ASP A 441 10.85 -36.84 -2.39
CA ASP A 441 9.44 -37.17 -2.19
C ASP A 441 8.55 -36.51 -3.23
N GLU A 442 7.85 -37.33 -4.03
CA GLU A 442 6.99 -36.86 -5.12
C GLU A 442 5.79 -36.04 -4.61
N ASN A 443 5.23 -36.36 -3.45
CA ASN A 443 4.12 -35.62 -2.87
C ASN A 443 4.58 -34.25 -2.38
N ALA A 444 5.75 -34.17 -1.74
CA ALA A 444 6.35 -32.90 -1.36
C ALA A 444 6.64 -32.00 -2.59
N ALA A 445 7.11 -32.60 -3.69
CA ALA A 445 7.34 -31.87 -4.95
C ALA A 445 6.02 -31.31 -5.52
N LYS A 446 4.97 -32.14 -5.63
CA LYS A 446 3.63 -31.72 -6.07
C LYS A 446 3.04 -30.61 -5.18
N ALA A 447 3.24 -30.70 -3.87
CA ALA A 447 2.80 -29.66 -2.93
C ALA A 447 3.55 -28.34 -3.15
N MET A 448 4.85 -28.36 -3.37
CA MET A 448 5.65 -27.14 -3.67
C MET A 448 5.20 -26.43 -4.94
N GLU A 449 4.79 -27.15 -5.97
CA GLU A 449 4.25 -26.57 -7.22
C GLU A 449 2.97 -25.77 -7.01
N GLN A 450 2.27 -25.95 -5.88
CA GLN A 450 1.02 -25.27 -5.58
C GLN A 450 1.18 -23.91 -4.88
N LEU A 451 2.39 -23.48 -4.56
CA LEU A 451 2.62 -22.25 -3.80
C LEU A 451 1.99 -21.02 -4.45
N ASP A 452 2.05 -20.88 -5.76
CA ASP A 452 1.46 -19.76 -6.49
C ASP A 452 -0.07 -19.76 -6.46
N ASN A 453 -0.70 -20.92 -6.29
CA ASN A 453 -2.15 -21.09 -6.20
C ASN A 453 -2.73 -20.62 -4.86
N LEU A 454 -1.89 -20.31 -3.87
CA LEU A 454 -2.29 -19.71 -2.59
C LEU A 454 -2.61 -18.21 -2.69
N ARG A 455 -2.17 -17.55 -3.75
CA ARG A 455 -2.32 -16.11 -3.93
C ARG A 455 -3.79 -15.71 -3.97
N GLY A 456 -4.14 -14.72 -3.14
CA GLY A 456 -5.50 -14.17 -3.06
C GLY A 456 -6.46 -14.97 -2.20
N LEU A 457 -6.03 -16.10 -1.61
CA LEU A 457 -6.87 -16.86 -0.66
C LEU A 457 -7.05 -16.10 0.65
N GLU A 458 -8.21 -16.29 1.27
CA GLU A 458 -8.62 -15.64 2.51
C GLU A 458 -8.33 -16.56 3.71
N ALA A 459 -7.49 -16.11 4.63
CA ALA A 459 -7.12 -16.86 5.82
C ALA A 459 -7.40 -16.10 7.12
N HIS A 460 -7.64 -16.84 8.19
CA HIS A 460 -7.81 -16.29 9.54
C HIS A 460 -7.11 -17.15 10.59
N SER A 461 -6.48 -16.50 11.56
CA SER A 461 -5.89 -17.13 12.74
C SER A 461 -6.65 -16.73 14.01
N SER A 462 -6.89 -17.67 14.90
CA SER A 462 -7.52 -17.44 16.22
C SER A 462 -6.63 -16.68 17.20
N VAL A 463 -5.38 -16.39 16.82
CA VAL A 463 -4.39 -15.63 17.61
C VAL A 463 -3.54 -14.76 16.70
N ILE A 464 -2.93 -13.70 17.26
CA ILE A 464 -1.91 -12.89 16.58
C ILE A 464 -0.71 -13.80 16.28
N LEU A 465 -0.31 -13.86 15.03
CA LEU A 465 0.84 -14.64 14.59
C LEU A 465 2.17 -13.92 14.88
N ALA A 466 3.25 -14.68 14.90
CA ALA A 466 4.59 -14.12 14.90
C ALA A 466 4.84 -13.33 13.60
N GLN A 467 5.64 -12.26 13.68
CA GLN A 467 5.93 -11.39 12.53
C GLN A 467 6.50 -12.16 11.33
N ILE A 468 7.28 -13.22 11.59
CA ILE A 468 7.84 -14.06 10.54
C ILE A 468 6.75 -14.81 9.77
N ASP A 469 5.75 -15.35 10.46
CA ASP A 469 4.63 -16.05 9.82
C ASP A 469 3.71 -15.09 9.07
N GLU A 470 3.38 -13.92 9.66
CA GLU A 470 2.66 -12.84 8.95
C GLU A 470 3.39 -12.44 7.66
N SER A 471 4.73 -12.33 7.70
CA SER A 471 5.56 -11.97 6.54
C SER A 471 5.50 -13.05 5.44
N VAL A 472 5.53 -14.33 5.80
CA VAL A 472 5.42 -15.43 4.84
C VAL A 472 4.04 -15.44 4.17
N PHE A 473 2.95 -15.35 4.92
CA PHE A 473 1.61 -15.24 4.34
C PHE A 473 1.51 -14.06 3.34
N LYS A 474 2.06 -12.90 3.72
CA LYS A 474 2.09 -11.73 2.84
C LYS A 474 2.89 -11.98 1.56
N LYS A 475 4.06 -12.64 1.63
CA LYS A 475 4.89 -12.97 0.45
C LYS A 475 4.21 -13.97 -0.47
N LEU A 476 3.48 -14.94 0.09
CA LEU A 476 2.65 -15.88 -0.66
C LEU A 476 1.37 -15.23 -1.24
N GLY A 477 1.09 -13.97 -0.88
CA GLY A 477 -0.08 -13.24 -1.35
C GLY A 477 -1.40 -13.67 -0.71
N ILE A 478 -1.34 -14.33 0.47
CA ILE A 478 -2.51 -14.74 1.23
C ILE A 478 -3.05 -13.57 2.04
N ASN A 479 -4.37 -13.36 2.02
CA ASN A 479 -5.06 -12.31 2.76
C ASN A 479 -5.36 -12.76 4.20
N LEU A 480 -4.38 -12.59 5.08
CA LEU A 480 -4.47 -13.01 6.47
C LEU A 480 -5.23 -11.99 7.33
N THR A 481 -6.04 -12.51 8.27
CA THR A 481 -6.58 -11.81 9.44
C THR A 481 -6.30 -12.58 10.71
N CYS A 482 -6.26 -11.92 11.87
CA CYS A 482 -6.03 -12.57 13.17
C CYS A 482 -7.00 -12.04 14.21
N GLU A 483 -7.42 -12.90 15.15
CA GLU A 483 -8.05 -12.43 16.38
C GLU A 483 -7.06 -11.60 17.22
N PRO A 484 -7.50 -10.54 17.89
CA PRO A 484 -6.64 -9.67 18.69
C PRO A 484 -6.26 -10.31 20.03
N LYS A 485 -5.79 -11.54 19.99
CA LYS A 485 -5.42 -12.37 21.17
C LYS A 485 -4.01 -12.93 20.96
N TYR A 486 -3.20 -12.91 22.01
CA TYR A 486 -1.93 -13.62 22.02
C TYR A 486 -2.13 -15.07 22.46
N GLU A 487 -1.34 -16.00 21.92
CA GLU A 487 -1.39 -17.42 22.24
C GLU A 487 -1.05 -17.73 23.71
N GLY A 488 -0.24 -16.91 24.36
CA GLY A 488 0.20 -17.10 25.73
C GLY A 488 0.45 -15.79 26.48
N LYS A 489 0.78 -15.92 27.77
CA LYS A 489 1.06 -14.77 28.65
C LYS A 489 2.49 -14.20 28.50
N LYS A 490 3.36 -14.82 27.72
CA LYS A 490 4.73 -14.34 27.49
C LYS A 490 4.68 -13.09 26.59
N LEU A 491 5.26 -11.96 27.06
CA LEU A 491 5.32 -10.71 26.33
C LEU A 491 6.29 -10.76 25.13
N TYR A 492 7.26 -11.64 25.18
CA TYR A 492 8.25 -11.85 24.12
C TYR A 492 8.38 -13.34 23.82
N ARG A 493 8.19 -13.71 22.56
CA ARG A 493 8.56 -15.03 22.02
C ARG A 493 9.62 -14.82 20.95
N LYS A 494 10.75 -15.50 21.14
CA LYS A 494 11.81 -15.57 20.10
C LYS A 494 11.35 -16.40 18.94
#